data_3694a55c2e57c86cfede606e830aa188
#
_entry.id   3694a55c2e57c86cfede606e830aa188
#
_cell.length_a   1.000
_cell.length_b   1.000
_cell.length_c   1.000
_cell.angle_alpha   90.00
_cell.angle_beta   90.00
_cell.angle_gamma   90.00
#
_symmetry.space_group_name_H-M   'P 1'
#
loop_
_entity.id
_entity.type
_entity.pdbx_description
1 polymer ?
#
loop_
_entity_poly.entity_id
_entity_poly.type
_entity_poly.pdbx_seq_one_letter_code
_entity_poly.pdbx_strand_id
1 'polypeptide(L)'
;MPNSPLKRKAIILAYSNPSFELWFLLHFVNQQTEVEDCQALIRLLKQPGRLPDYEKNKDYFDVLKPLQITAIQRAKTRAGQLQNQDIEPISRQSNPLTTVWELVEYLNSQNLENTAKPTG
;
A
#
# COMPACT_ATOMS: atom_id res chain seq x y z
N MET A 1 -12.24 -22.72 20.99
CA MET A 1 -11.27 -22.01 20.48
C MET A 1 -11.62 -21.01 19.51
N PRO A 2 -12.06 -20.10 19.94
CA PRO A 2 -12.59 -19.10 19.11
C PRO A 2 -11.60 -18.36 18.30
N ASN A 3 -10.40 -18.35 18.72
CA ASN A 3 -9.47 -17.54 18.04
C ASN A 3 -8.73 -18.29 17.00
N SER A 4 -9.46 -18.82 16.08
CA SER A 4 -8.80 -19.48 15.01
C SER A 4 -7.88 -18.51 14.30
N PRO A 5 -6.68 -18.94 13.97
CA PRO A 5 -5.75 -18.09 13.20
C PRO A 5 -6.33 -17.70 11.85
N LEU A 6 -7.17 -18.53 11.29
CA LEU A 6 -7.80 -18.21 10.02
C LEU A 6 -8.68 -16.98 10.13
N LYS A 7 -9.41 -16.91 11.23
CA LYS A 7 -10.28 -15.77 11.42
C LYS A 7 -9.49 -14.48 11.50
N ARG A 8 -8.37 -14.51 12.18
CA ARG A 8 -7.52 -13.32 12.26
C ARG A 8 -6.92 -12.96 10.93
N LYS A 9 -6.53 -13.96 10.16
CA LYS A 9 -5.95 -13.70 8.84
C LYS A 9 -6.95 -13.09 7.89
N ALA A 10 -8.22 -13.31 8.11
CA ALA A 10 -9.24 -12.75 7.25
C ALA A 10 -9.44 -11.27 7.47
N ILE A 11 -8.88 -10.73 8.56
CA ILE A 11 -9.03 -9.32 8.86
C ILE A 11 -7.71 -8.62 8.56
N ILE A 12 -7.64 -7.99 7.39
CA ILE A 12 -6.49 -7.22 6.98
C ILE A 12 -6.90 -5.76 6.94
N LEU A 13 -6.27 -4.96 7.77
CA LEU A 13 -6.58 -3.55 7.82
C LEU A 13 -5.77 -2.79 6.78
N ALA A 14 -6.43 -2.24 5.80
CA ALA A 14 -5.79 -1.41 4.80
C ALA A 14 -5.83 0.04 5.27
N TYR A 15 -4.72 0.52 5.79
CA TYR A 15 -4.61 1.85 6.37
C TYR A 15 -3.56 2.66 5.63
N SER A 16 -3.80 3.93 5.44
CA SER A 16 -2.83 4.83 4.85
C SER A 16 -2.88 6.20 5.52
N ASN A 17 -1.72 6.79 5.73
CA ASN A 17 -1.57 8.11 6.34
C ASN A 17 -0.59 8.90 5.47
N PRO A 18 -0.99 10.00 4.87
CA PRO A 18 -2.22 10.76 5.10
C PRO A 18 -3.45 10.26 4.36
N SER A 19 -3.30 9.52 3.28
CA SER A 19 -4.46 9.00 2.54
C SER A 19 -4.04 7.85 1.63
N PHE A 20 -5.03 7.21 0.99
CA PHE A 20 -4.80 6.06 0.13
C PHE A 20 -3.85 6.36 -1.03
N GLU A 21 -3.84 7.59 -1.52
CA GLU A 21 -2.97 7.97 -2.63
C GLU A 21 -1.50 7.74 -2.33
N LEU A 22 -1.12 7.63 -1.07
CA LEU A 22 0.25 7.28 -0.72
C LEU A 22 0.63 5.93 -1.34
N TRP A 23 -0.29 4.97 -1.34
CA TRP A 23 -0.03 3.68 -1.96
C TRP A 23 0.31 3.85 -3.44
N PHE A 24 -0.45 4.66 -4.15
CA PHE A 24 -0.17 4.93 -5.56
C PHE A 24 1.19 5.61 -5.72
N LEU A 25 1.48 6.60 -4.90
CA LEU A 25 2.73 7.35 -5.00
C LEU A 25 3.95 6.46 -4.84
N LEU A 26 3.89 5.48 -3.96
CA LEU A 26 5.02 4.58 -3.73
C LEU A 26 5.38 3.74 -4.95
N HIS A 27 4.47 3.64 -5.92
CA HIS A 27 4.80 2.97 -7.18
C HIS A 27 5.82 3.78 -8.00
N PHE A 28 5.93 5.06 -7.75
CA PHE A 28 6.78 5.95 -8.53
C PHE A 28 7.98 6.48 -7.76
N VAL A 29 7.83 6.76 -6.49
CA VAL A 29 8.89 7.33 -5.66
C VAL A 29 8.89 6.68 -4.28
N ASN A 30 10.04 6.79 -3.62
CA ASN A 30 10.18 6.27 -2.26
C ASN A 30 9.93 7.40 -1.26
N GLN A 31 8.66 7.67 -0.99
CA GLN A 31 8.27 8.75 -0.10
C GLN A 31 8.52 8.38 1.34
N GLN A 32 9.50 9.01 1.97
CA GLN A 32 9.86 8.73 3.36
C GLN A 32 9.63 9.91 4.29
N THR A 33 9.38 11.09 3.73
CA THR A 33 9.15 12.26 4.55
C THR A 33 7.66 12.55 4.66
N GLU A 34 7.29 13.17 5.74
CA GLU A 34 5.90 13.48 6.03
C GLU A 34 5.25 14.25 4.88
N VAL A 35 3.99 13.92 4.59
CA VAL A 35 3.18 14.66 3.62
C VAL A 35 2.03 15.28 4.39
N GLU A 36 1.87 16.58 4.25
CA GLU A 36 0.97 17.36 5.08
C GLU A 36 -0.47 16.84 5.08
N ASP A 37 -1.02 16.61 3.90
CA ASP A 37 -2.41 16.15 3.80
C ASP A 37 -2.64 15.48 2.45
N CYS A 38 -3.89 15.06 2.22
CA CYS A 38 -4.27 14.39 0.98
C CYS A 38 -4.04 15.28 -0.24
N GLN A 39 -4.29 16.57 -0.13
CA GLN A 39 -4.11 17.48 -1.26
C GLN A 39 -2.64 17.56 -1.67
N ALA A 40 -1.75 17.66 -0.70
CA ALA A 40 -0.32 17.69 -0.98
C ALA A 40 0.13 16.38 -1.63
N LEU A 41 -0.43 15.27 -1.17
CA LEU A 41 -0.11 13.96 -1.69
C LEU A 41 -0.57 13.82 -3.15
N ILE A 42 -1.75 14.32 -3.45
CA ILE A 42 -2.27 14.28 -4.83
C ILE A 42 -1.39 15.13 -5.74
N ARG A 43 -0.92 16.29 -5.26
CA ARG A 43 -0.01 17.11 -6.05
C ARG A 43 1.28 16.36 -6.39
N LEU A 44 1.81 15.61 -5.43
CA LEU A 44 2.98 14.79 -5.68
C LEU A 44 2.68 13.69 -6.70
N LEU A 45 1.53 13.08 -6.60
CA LEU A 45 1.14 12.01 -7.51
C LEU A 45 0.97 12.51 -8.94
N LYS A 46 0.54 13.75 -9.11
CA LYS A 46 0.29 14.31 -10.44
C LYS A 46 1.52 14.88 -11.14
N GLN A 47 2.69 14.71 -10.57
CA GLN A 47 3.92 15.15 -11.22
C GLN A 47 4.16 14.41 -12.54
N PRO A 48 4.87 15.03 -13.48
CA PRO A 48 5.17 14.35 -14.74
C PRO A 48 5.87 13.01 -14.53
N GLY A 49 5.50 12.02 -15.30
CA GLY A 49 6.05 10.68 -15.16
C GLY A 49 5.34 9.80 -14.15
N ARG A 50 4.35 10.34 -13.48
CA ARG A 50 3.55 9.58 -12.51
C ARG A 50 2.14 9.47 -13.04
N LEU A 51 1.16 10.02 -12.32
CA LEU A 51 -0.24 10.00 -12.76
C LEU A 51 -0.73 11.46 -12.94
N PRO A 52 -0.28 12.16 -13.98
CA PRO A 52 -0.60 13.58 -14.13
C PRO A 52 -2.10 13.86 -14.25
N ASP A 53 -2.84 12.89 -14.77
CA ASP A 53 -4.29 13.05 -14.92
C ASP A 53 -5.05 12.30 -13.84
N TYR A 54 -4.45 12.13 -12.67
CA TYR A 54 -5.06 11.36 -11.60
C TYR A 54 -6.44 11.90 -11.22
N GLU A 55 -7.39 10.97 -11.13
CA GLU A 55 -8.74 11.23 -10.64
C GLU A 55 -9.14 10.10 -9.72
N LYS A 56 -9.80 10.42 -8.63
CA LYS A 56 -10.35 9.40 -7.76
C LYS A 56 -11.40 8.60 -8.54
N ASN A 57 -11.58 7.37 -8.17
CA ASN A 57 -12.55 6.46 -8.82
C ASN A 57 -12.17 5.99 -10.21
N LYS A 58 -10.94 6.24 -10.63
CA LYS A 58 -10.45 5.74 -11.89
C LYS A 58 -9.55 4.55 -11.65
N ASP A 59 -9.52 3.62 -12.61
CA ASP A 59 -8.71 2.42 -12.48
C ASP A 59 -7.32 2.64 -13.09
N TYR A 60 -6.28 2.51 -12.27
CA TYR A 60 -4.90 2.67 -12.72
C TYR A 60 -4.12 1.35 -12.66
N PHE A 61 -4.83 0.25 -12.55
CA PHE A 61 -4.19 -1.05 -12.33
C PHE A 61 -3.12 -1.37 -13.38
N ASP A 62 -3.43 -1.15 -14.66
CA ASP A 62 -2.50 -1.50 -15.73
C ASP A 62 -1.21 -0.68 -15.67
N VAL A 63 -1.31 0.58 -15.27
CA VAL A 63 -0.14 1.44 -15.13
C VAL A 63 0.69 1.04 -13.92
N LEU A 64 0.03 0.70 -12.84
CA LEU A 64 0.70 0.44 -11.57
C LEU A 64 1.25 -0.97 -11.44
N LYS A 65 0.62 -1.93 -12.10
CA LYS A 65 1.00 -3.34 -11.93
C LYS A 65 2.50 -3.61 -12.13
N PRO A 66 3.13 -3.10 -13.18
CA PRO A 66 4.58 -3.36 -13.36
C PRO A 66 5.44 -2.79 -12.24
N LEU A 67 4.92 -1.82 -11.50
CA LEU A 67 5.66 -1.14 -10.43
C LEU A 67 5.29 -1.65 -9.06
N GLN A 68 4.36 -2.59 -8.98
CA GLN A 68 3.77 -3.02 -7.72
C GLN A 68 4.79 -3.62 -6.75
N ILE A 69 5.70 -4.45 -7.23
CA ILE A 69 6.68 -5.07 -6.37
C ILE A 69 7.54 -4.01 -5.68
N THR A 70 7.94 -2.98 -6.43
CA THR A 70 8.71 -1.89 -5.87
C THR A 70 7.91 -1.12 -4.80
N ALA A 71 6.63 -0.90 -5.08
CA ALA A 71 5.76 -0.22 -4.12
C ALA A 71 5.65 -1.02 -2.82
N ILE A 72 5.48 -2.33 -2.93
CA ILE A 72 5.41 -3.20 -1.77
C ILE A 72 6.70 -3.10 -0.94
N GLN A 73 7.85 -3.16 -1.59
CA GLN A 73 9.13 -3.08 -0.91
C GLN A 73 9.30 -1.74 -0.18
N ARG A 74 8.91 -0.66 -0.83
CA ARG A 74 9.00 0.68 -0.22
C ARG A 74 8.09 0.79 1.00
N ALA A 75 6.87 0.28 0.89
CA ALA A 75 5.92 0.32 2.00
C ALA A 75 6.42 -0.52 3.18
N LYS A 76 6.97 -1.69 2.92
CA LYS A 76 7.51 -2.56 3.96
C LYS A 76 8.70 -1.90 4.67
N THR A 77 9.58 -1.27 3.90
CA THR A 77 10.75 -0.59 4.46
C THR A 77 10.31 0.51 5.41
N ARG A 78 9.31 1.29 5.00
CA ARG A 78 8.81 2.37 5.85
C ARG A 78 8.17 1.81 7.12
N ALA A 79 7.40 0.74 7.02
CA ALA A 79 6.79 0.10 8.18
C ALA A 79 7.87 -0.36 9.17
N GLY A 80 8.96 -0.93 8.65
CA GLY A 80 10.07 -1.35 9.50
C GLY A 80 10.76 -0.19 10.19
N GLN A 81 10.92 0.93 9.50
CA GLN A 81 11.49 2.14 10.10
C GLN A 81 10.66 2.62 11.28
N LEU A 82 9.33 2.65 11.11
CA LEU A 82 8.44 3.08 12.18
C LEU A 82 8.48 2.13 13.35
N GLN A 83 8.53 0.84 13.08
CA GLN A 83 8.62 -0.17 14.14
C GLN A 83 9.90 0.02 14.94
N ASN A 84 11.02 0.28 14.28
CA ASN A 84 12.30 0.50 14.95
C ASN A 84 12.29 1.76 15.81
N GLN A 85 11.42 2.70 15.50
CA GLN A 85 11.29 3.94 16.27
C GLN A 85 10.15 3.85 17.29
N ASP A 86 9.56 2.68 17.45
CA ASP A 86 8.43 2.46 18.36
C ASP A 86 7.24 3.37 18.06
N ILE A 87 7.02 3.66 16.78
CA ILE A 87 5.90 4.49 16.38
C ILE A 87 4.74 3.59 16.00
N GLU A 88 3.58 3.85 16.61
CA GLU A 88 2.37 3.09 16.32
C GLU A 88 1.94 3.32 14.87
N PRO A 89 1.61 2.25 14.14
CA PRO A 89 1.20 2.40 12.74
C PRO A 89 -0.02 3.29 12.57
N ILE A 90 -1.03 3.14 13.42
CA ILE A 90 -2.23 3.97 13.33
C ILE A 90 -2.08 5.13 14.27
N SER A 91 -1.35 6.16 13.84
CA SER A 91 -1.07 7.33 14.66
C SER A 91 -0.70 8.49 13.74
N ARG A 92 -0.67 9.67 14.30
CA ARG A 92 -0.23 10.85 13.56
C ARG A 92 1.23 10.75 13.16
N GLN A 93 2.03 10.15 14.02
CA GLN A 93 3.48 10.06 13.81
C GLN A 93 3.85 9.09 12.70
N SER A 94 2.92 8.27 12.23
CA SER A 94 3.24 7.28 11.21
C SER A 94 3.27 7.82 9.78
N ASN A 95 3.01 9.09 9.58
CA ASN A 95 3.01 9.69 8.24
C ASN A 95 4.45 9.79 7.70
N PRO A 96 4.78 9.25 6.53
CA PRO A 96 3.91 8.48 5.66
C PRO A 96 3.92 6.99 5.99
N LEU A 97 2.76 6.36 5.93
CA LEU A 97 2.65 4.91 6.09
C LEU A 97 1.45 4.39 5.33
N THR A 98 1.62 3.27 4.65
CA THR A 98 0.49 2.54 4.10
C THR A 98 0.66 1.06 4.39
N THR A 99 -0.43 0.42 4.80
CA THR A 99 -0.46 -1.04 5.00
C THR A 99 -1.24 -1.73 3.89
N VAL A 100 -1.60 -1.00 2.84
CA VAL A 100 -2.33 -1.58 1.70
C VAL A 100 -1.53 -2.73 1.08
N TRP A 101 -0.19 -2.69 1.17
CA TRP A 101 0.65 -3.75 0.63
C TRP A 101 0.32 -5.13 1.22
N GLU A 102 -0.16 -5.17 2.48
CA GLU A 102 -0.52 -6.44 3.09
C GLU A 102 -1.71 -7.07 2.37
N LEU A 103 -2.70 -6.24 2.06
CA LEU A 103 -3.86 -6.71 1.32
C LEU A 103 -3.48 -7.15 -0.08
N VAL A 104 -2.61 -6.37 -0.73
CA VAL A 104 -2.17 -6.68 -2.09
C VAL A 104 -1.40 -8.01 -2.12
N GLU A 105 -0.50 -8.22 -1.16
CA GLU A 105 0.23 -9.48 -1.09
C GLU A 105 -0.70 -10.65 -0.84
N TYR A 106 -1.70 -10.45 0.01
CA TYR A 106 -2.67 -11.50 0.27
C TYR A 106 -3.44 -11.86 -1.00
N LEU A 107 -3.91 -10.86 -1.73
CA LEU A 107 -4.65 -11.10 -2.97
C LEU A 107 -3.78 -11.76 -4.03
N ASN A 108 -2.52 -11.34 -4.13
CA ASN A 108 -1.59 -11.95 -5.05
C ASN A 108 -1.33 -13.42 -4.72
N SER A 109 -1.23 -13.72 -3.43
CA SER A 109 -1.07 -15.08 -2.96
C SER A 109 -2.28 -15.95 -3.33
N GLN A 110 -3.48 -15.42 -3.20
CA GLN A 110 -4.69 -16.13 -3.59
C GLN A 110 -4.74 -16.40 -5.08
N ASN A 111 -4.36 -15.41 -5.88
CA ASN A 111 -4.32 -15.58 -7.32
C ASN A 111 -3.30 -16.63 -7.72
N LEU A 112 -2.16 -16.65 -7.07
CA LEU A 112 -1.13 -17.62 -7.36
C LEU A 112 -1.60 -19.03 -7.03
N GLU A 113 -2.28 -19.20 -5.90
CA GLU A 113 -2.83 -20.49 -5.54
C GLU A 113 -3.84 -20.97 -6.57
N ASN A 114 -4.70 -20.06 -7.00
CA ASN A 114 -5.71 -20.41 -8.01
C ASN A 114 -5.06 -20.78 -9.33
N THR A 115 -3.98 -20.10 -9.68
CA THR A 115 -3.28 -20.38 -10.92
C THR A 115 -2.54 -21.71 -10.85
N ALA A 116 -2.00 -22.03 -9.69
CA ALA A 116 -1.22 -23.25 -9.49
C ALA A 116 -2.08 -24.49 -9.38
N LYS A 117 -3.37 -24.34 -9.11
CA LYS A 117 -4.23 -25.49 -9.00
C LYS A 117 -4.35 -26.19 -10.31
N PRO A 118 -4.17 -27.50 -10.31
CA PRO A 118 -4.35 -28.22 -11.55
C PRO A 118 -5.80 -28.12 -11.96
N THR A 119 -5.99 -27.75 -13.16
CA THR A 119 -7.33 -27.71 -13.64
C THR A 119 -7.62 -29.09 -14.07
N GLY A 120 -8.31 -29.63 -13.42
CA GLY A 120 -8.72 -30.99 -13.82
C GLY A 120 -9.00 -31.56 -14.27
#